data_b719dd2f0cb4cf045b2b47bb2c990a81
#
_entry.id   b719dd2f0cb4cf045b2b47bb2c990a81
#
_cell.length_a   1.000
_cell.length_b   1.000
_cell.length_c   1.000
_cell.angle_alpha   90.00
_cell.angle_beta   90.00
_cell.angle_gamma   90.00
#
_symmetry.space_group_name_H-M   'P 1'
#
loop_
_entity.id
_entity.type
_entity.pdbx_description
1 polymer ?
#
loop_
_entity_poly.entity_id
_entity_poly.type
_entity_poly.pdbx_seq_one_letter_code
_entity_poly.pdbx_strand_id
1 'polypeptide(L)'
;MLFRSVAAQRPEQLDPAIPFVQANRLEVEGEQTVTGLRADGALLPCSGIFILREAVAPTDLLPGLETENGAIRVDRRMATSIPGVFAAGDCTGEPLQVSKAVGEGLTAALSAAEYLDQLPKKDTAE
;
A
#
# COMPACT_ATOMS: atom_id res chain seq x y z
N MET A 1 -14.67 -0.06 -24.76
CA MET A 1 -13.55 0.37 -23.87
C MET A 1 -12.53 -0.73 -23.92
N LEU A 2 -11.31 -0.45 -24.35
CA LEU A 2 -10.27 -1.49 -24.49
C LEU A 2 -9.29 -1.33 -23.32
N PHE A 3 -9.30 -2.28 -22.40
CA PHE A 3 -8.27 -2.38 -21.38
C PHE A 3 -7.08 -3.18 -21.90
N ARG A 4 -5.89 -2.84 -21.45
CA ARG A 4 -4.67 -3.63 -21.63
C ARG A 4 -3.84 -3.61 -20.35
N SER A 5 -3.11 -4.66 -20.10
CA SER A 5 -2.14 -4.72 -19.02
C SER A 5 -0.74 -4.48 -19.58
N VAL A 6 0.08 -3.74 -18.82
CA VAL A 6 1.48 -3.45 -19.20
C VAL A 6 2.35 -3.71 -17.98
N ALA A 7 3.33 -4.60 -18.08
CA ALA A 7 4.27 -4.90 -17.00
C ALA A 7 5.53 -5.57 -17.55
N ALA A 8 6.58 -5.69 -16.71
CA ALA A 8 7.81 -6.40 -17.06
C ALA A 8 7.58 -7.89 -17.29
N GLN A 9 6.62 -8.49 -16.59
CA GLN A 9 6.21 -9.89 -16.74
C GLN A 9 4.69 -9.99 -16.77
N ARG A 10 4.16 -10.97 -17.53
CA ARG A 10 2.71 -11.21 -17.54
C ARG A 10 2.26 -11.76 -16.19
N PRO A 11 1.31 -11.12 -15.51
CA PRO A 11 0.73 -11.67 -14.30
C PRO A 11 0.07 -13.03 -14.54
N GLU A 12 0.30 -14.00 -13.67
CA GLU A 12 -0.26 -15.37 -13.81
C GLU A 12 -1.79 -15.38 -13.85
N GLN A 13 -2.42 -14.48 -13.06
CA GLN A 13 -3.87 -14.39 -12.92
C GLN A 13 -4.52 -13.44 -13.95
N LEU A 14 -3.75 -12.92 -14.92
CA LEU A 14 -4.32 -12.01 -15.92
C LEU A 14 -5.25 -12.77 -16.86
N ASP A 15 -6.52 -12.32 -16.95
CA ASP A 15 -7.50 -12.86 -17.86
C ASP A 15 -6.92 -12.91 -19.29
N PRO A 16 -6.96 -14.08 -19.98
CA PRO A 16 -6.45 -14.21 -21.33
C PRO A 16 -7.07 -13.24 -22.35
N ALA A 17 -8.28 -12.77 -22.10
CA ALA A 17 -8.97 -11.78 -22.96
C ALA A 17 -8.38 -10.36 -22.85
N ILE A 18 -7.59 -10.05 -21.81
CA ILE A 18 -6.94 -8.76 -21.66
C ILE A 18 -5.62 -8.76 -22.42
N PRO A 19 -5.46 -7.90 -23.45
CA PRO A 19 -4.20 -7.73 -24.16
C PRO A 19 -3.07 -7.35 -23.20
N PHE A 20 -1.93 -8.00 -23.34
CA PHE A 20 -0.75 -7.76 -22.52
C PHE A 20 0.39 -7.18 -23.38
N VAL A 21 1.03 -6.16 -22.86
CA VAL A 21 2.25 -5.57 -23.43
C VAL A 21 3.38 -5.72 -22.42
N GLN A 22 4.43 -6.40 -22.78
CA GLN A 22 5.63 -6.49 -21.95
C GLN A 22 6.46 -5.23 -22.11
N ALA A 23 6.82 -4.58 -20.99
CA ALA A 23 7.71 -3.44 -20.98
C ALA A 23 8.36 -3.26 -19.60
N ASN A 24 9.60 -2.80 -19.59
CA ASN A 24 10.37 -2.56 -18.38
C ASN A 24 10.37 -1.07 -17.96
N ARG A 25 10.31 -0.18 -18.94
CA ARG A 25 10.30 1.27 -18.70
C ARG A 25 8.95 1.85 -19.12
N LEU A 26 8.29 2.52 -18.18
CA LEU A 26 6.97 3.10 -18.39
C LEU A 26 7.05 4.61 -18.08
N GLU A 27 6.52 5.42 -19.02
CA GLU A 27 6.43 6.87 -18.86
C GLU A 27 5.01 7.32 -19.23
N VAL A 28 4.40 8.12 -18.36
CA VAL A 28 3.06 8.66 -18.61
C VAL A 28 3.17 9.88 -19.52
N GLU A 29 2.36 9.92 -20.56
CA GLU A 29 2.27 11.04 -21.49
C GLU A 29 1.03 11.89 -21.20
N GLY A 30 1.22 13.22 -21.26
CA GLY A 30 0.19 14.23 -21.07
C GLY A 30 0.57 15.24 -20.00
N GLU A 31 0.17 16.51 -20.17
CA GLU A 31 0.50 17.58 -19.24
C GLU A 31 -0.60 17.77 -18.17
N GLN A 32 -1.86 17.92 -18.57
CA GLN A 32 -3.01 18.11 -17.67
C GLN A 32 -3.89 16.87 -17.61
N THR A 33 -3.92 16.09 -18.68
CA THR A 33 -4.67 14.85 -18.79
C THR A 33 -3.78 13.79 -19.40
N VAL A 34 -4.00 12.53 -19.04
CA VAL A 34 -3.30 11.39 -19.64
C VAL A 34 -3.72 11.26 -21.10
N THR A 35 -2.74 11.25 -21.99
CA THR A 35 -2.92 11.02 -23.44
C THR A 35 -2.35 9.68 -23.91
N GLY A 36 -1.46 9.09 -23.12
CA GLY A 36 -0.84 7.81 -23.44
C GLY A 36 0.11 7.31 -22.38
N LEU A 37 0.58 6.10 -22.61
CA LEU A 37 1.65 5.44 -21.86
C LEU A 37 2.75 5.08 -22.87
N ARG A 38 3.97 5.54 -22.62
CA ARG A 38 5.15 5.11 -23.35
C ARG A 38 5.74 3.87 -22.68
N ALA A 39 5.75 2.78 -23.40
CA ALA A 39 6.24 1.47 -22.95
C ALA A 39 7.50 1.11 -23.76
N ASP A 40 8.67 1.12 -23.12
CA ASP A 40 9.99 0.93 -23.77
C ASP A 40 10.17 1.76 -25.05
N GLY A 41 9.67 3.02 -25.01
CA GLY A 41 9.71 3.97 -26.13
C GLY A 41 8.50 3.91 -27.07
N ALA A 42 7.71 2.86 -27.09
CA ALA A 42 6.50 2.75 -27.91
C ALA A 42 5.31 3.47 -27.24
N LEU A 43 4.64 4.37 -27.96
CA LEU A 43 3.47 5.08 -27.44
C LEU A 43 2.21 4.19 -27.54
N LEU A 44 1.56 4.00 -26.41
CA LEU A 44 0.26 3.34 -26.26
C LEU A 44 -0.80 4.39 -25.93
N PRO A 45 -1.61 4.87 -26.87
CA PRO A 45 -2.65 5.86 -26.58
C PRO A 45 -3.66 5.34 -25.55
N CYS A 46 -3.94 6.15 -24.54
CA CYS A 46 -4.94 5.84 -23.52
C CYS A 46 -5.43 7.12 -22.85
N SER A 47 -6.62 7.09 -22.28
CA SER A 47 -7.25 8.21 -21.55
C SER A 47 -7.21 8.05 -20.03
N GLY A 48 -6.62 6.98 -19.52
CA GLY A 48 -6.48 6.72 -18.10
C GLY A 48 -5.54 5.56 -17.83
N ILE A 49 -4.86 5.58 -16.69
CA ILE A 49 -3.90 4.56 -16.26
C ILE A 49 -4.20 4.22 -14.81
N PHE A 50 -4.31 2.92 -14.51
CA PHE A 50 -4.33 2.39 -13.16
C PHE A 50 -2.97 1.78 -12.85
N ILE A 51 -2.30 2.29 -11.81
CA ILE A 51 -0.98 1.80 -11.40
C ILE A 51 -1.20 0.83 -10.24
N LEU A 52 -0.94 -0.46 -10.52
CA LEU A 52 -0.96 -1.51 -9.50
C LEU A 52 0.49 -1.85 -9.18
N ARG A 53 0.89 -1.62 -7.95
CA ARG A 53 2.22 -1.97 -7.44
C ARG A 53 2.08 -2.96 -6.30
N GLU A 54 3.06 -3.83 -6.16
CA GLU A 54 3.23 -4.57 -4.91
C GLU A 54 3.43 -3.57 -3.77
N ALA A 55 2.80 -3.83 -2.65
CA ALA A 55 3.04 -3.06 -1.43
C ALA A 55 4.50 -3.26 -0.99
N VAL A 56 5.12 -2.21 -0.47
CA VAL A 56 6.41 -2.34 0.21
C VAL A 56 6.20 -3.27 1.39
N ALA A 57 7.07 -4.28 1.55
CA ALA A 57 6.95 -5.18 2.69
C ALA A 57 7.01 -4.38 4.00
N PRO A 58 6.11 -4.62 4.95
CA PRO A 58 6.09 -3.87 6.21
C PRO A 58 7.43 -3.88 6.95
N THR A 59 8.17 -4.98 6.85
CA THR A 59 9.51 -5.15 7.43
C THR A 59 10.57 -4.24 6.81
N ASP A 60 10.37 -3.79 5.57
CA ASP A 60 11.27 -2.87 4.89
C ASP A 60 11.05 -1.42 5.37
N LEU A 61 9.84 -1.12 5.88
CA LEU A 61 9.51 0.19 6.45
C LEU A 61 10.04 0.34 7.87
N LEU A 62 9.93 -0.70 8.69
CA LEU A 62 10.35 -0.73 10.10
C LEU A 62 10.98 -2.08 10.42
N PRO A 63 12.33 -2.16 10.44
CA PRO A 63 13.01 -3.37 10.85
C PRO A 63 12.64 -3.79 12.29
N GLY A 64 12.39 -5.07 12.48
CA GLY A 64 12.03 -5.63 13.79
C GLY A 64 10.52 -5.76 14.05
N LEU A 65 9.67 -5.38 13.10
CA LEU A 65 8.24 -5.70 13.17
C LEU A 65 8.03 -7.22 13.05
N GLU A 66 7.27 -7.79 13.97
CA GLU A 66 6.77 -9.15 13.82
C GLU A 66 5.71 -9.21 12.73
N THR A 67 5.86 -10.19 11.84
CA THR A 67 4.90 -10.44 10.76
C THR A 67 4.40 -11.88 10.81
N GLU A 68 3.17 -12.09 10.35
CA GLU A 68 2.56 -13.39 10.18
C GLU A 68 1.88 -13.43 8.80
N ASN A 69 2.20 -14.43 7.98
CA ASN A 69 1.68 -14.57 6.60
C ASN A 69 1.87 -13.31 5.73
N GLY A 70 2.97 -12.58 5.91
CA GLY A 70 3.26 -11.34 5.17
C GLY A 70 2.55 -10.09 5.69
N ALA A 71 1.74 -10.20 6.74
CA ALA A 71 1.04 -9.09 7.40
C ALA A 71 1.72 -8.71 8.73
N ILE A 72 1.59 -7.45 9.14
CA ILE A 72 2.06 -7.01 10.46
C ILE A 72 1.18 -7.64 11.55
N ARG A 73 1.82 -8.33 12.49
CA ARG A 73 1.13 -8.86 13.66
C ARG A 73 0.76 -7.73 14.61
N VAL A 74 -0.52 -7.65 14.97
CA VAL A 74 -1.06 -6.68 15.93
C VAL A 74 -1.94 -7.37 16.97
N ASP A 75 -2.06 -6.74 18.12
CA ASP A 75 -3.03 -7.13 19.13
C ASP A 75 -4.43 -6.52 18.87
N ARG A 76 -5.38 -6.72 19.80
CA ARG A 76 -6.74 -6.15 19.70
C ARG A 76 -6.77 -4.63 19.75
N ARG A 77 -5.70 -3.98 20.15
CA ARG A 77 -5.52 -2.54 20.23
C ARG A 77 -4.74 -1.98 19.05
N MET A 78 -4.49 -2.82 18.04
CA MET A 78 -3.65 -2.49 16.87
C MET A 78 -2.20 -2.17 17.23
N ALA A 79 -1.72 -2.56 18.41
CA ALA A 79 -0.33 -2.41 18.81
C ALA A 79 0.53 -3.50 18.17
N THR A 80 1.69 -3.11 17.65
CA THR A 80 2.69 -4.03 17.06
C THR A 80 3.65 -4.56 18.12
N SER A 81 4.62 -5.38 17.70
CA SER A 81 5.72 -5.83 18.56
C SER A 81 6.65 -4.71 19.04
N ILE A 82 6.61 -3.54 18.40
CA ILE A 82 7.44 -2.39 18.75
C ILE A 82 6.61 -1.40 19.58
N PRO A 83 7.03 -1.08 20.81
CA PRO A 83 6.31 -0.13 21.66
C PRO A 83 6.11 1.23 20.98
N GLY A 84 4.91 1.75 21.01
CA GLY A 84 4.53 3.04 20.40
C GLY A 84 4.29 2.97 18.89
N VAL A 85 4.40 1.81 18.29
CA VAL A 85 4.08 1.58 16.87
C VAL A 85 2.77 0.81 16.76
N PHE A 86 1.84 1.35 15.97
CA PHE A 86 0.53 0.76 15.70
C PHE A 86 0.39 0.54 14.20
N ALA A 87 -0.35 -0.49 13.81
CA ALA A 87 -0.62 -0.79 12.41
C ALA A 87 -2.11 -1.07 12.20
N ALA A 88 -2.65 -0.64 11.05
CA ALA A 88 -4.06 -0.79 10.73
C ALA A 88 -4.29 -0.89 9.22
N GLY A 89 -5.34 -1.55 8.79
CA GLY A 89 -5.75 -1.70 7.40
C GLY A 89 -5.10 -2.90 6.73
N ASP A 90 -4.84 -2.78 5.43
CA ASP A 90 -4.38 -3.91 4.60
C ASP A 90 -3.04 -4.49 5.06
N CYS A 91 -2.18 -3.69 5.68
CA CYS A 91 -0.89 -4.14 6.20
C CYS A 91 -1.02 -5.12 7.39
N THR A 92 -2.18 -5.22 8.02
CA THR A 92 -2.48 -6.18 9.11
C THR A 92 -3.14 -7.47 8.60
N GLY A 93 -3.27 -7.63 7.29
CA GLY A 93 -3.78 -8.84 6.65
C GLY A 93 -5.24 -8.76 6.22
N GLU A 94 -5.76 -9.90 5.80
CA GLU A 94 -7.14 -10.02 5.28
C GLU A 94 -8.22 -9.85 6.37
N PRO A 95 -9.45 -9.46 5.97
CA PRO A 95 -9.90 -9.13 4.62
C PRO A 95 -9.46 -7.73 4.18
N LEU A 96 -9.03 -7.58 2.91
CA LEU A 96 -8.61 -6.29 2.34
C LEU A 96 -9.86 -5.45 1.99
N GLN A 97 -10.42 -4.80 2.99
CA GLN A 97 -11.70 -4.07 2.89
C GLN A 97 -11.60 -2.69 3.54
N VAL A 98 -12.22 -1.71 2.90
CA VAL A 98 -12.27 -0.33 3.40
C VAL A 98 -12.86 -0.26 4.81
N SER A 99 -13.94 -1.00 5.07
CA SER A 99 -14.59 -1.02 6.39
C SER A 99 -13.67 -1.55 7.49
N LYS A 100 -12.86 -2.57 7.20
CA LYS A 100 -11.84 -3.08 8.12
C LYS A 100 -10.78 -2.00 8.39
N ALA A 101 -10.23 -1.40 7.32
CA ALA A 101 -9.21 -0.37 7.43
C ALA A 101 -9.67 0.83 8.27
N VAL A 102 -10.93 1.26 8.09
CA VAL A 102 -11.53 2.34 8.88
C VAL A 102 -11.67 1.96 10.36
N GLY A 103 -12.20 0.77 10.65
CA GLY A 103 -12.38 0.30 12.03
C GLY A 103 -11.07 0.09 12.77
N GLU A 104 -10.10 -0.54 12.13
CA GLU A 104 -8.76 -0.71 12.69
C GLU A 104 -8.04 0.64 12.87
N GLY A 105 -8.17 1.55 11.89
CA GLY A 105 -7.59 2.88 11.96
C GLY A 105 -8.10 3.68 13.16
N LEU A 106 -9.41 3.63 13.43
CA LEU A 106 -9.99 4.23 14.63
C LEU A 106 -9.39 3.61 15.91
N THR A 107 -9.32 2.29 15.97
CA THR A 107 -8.77 1.56 17.13
C THR A 107 -7.31 1.91 17.35
N ALA A 108 -6.50 1.94 16.28
CA ALA A 108 -5.10 2.30 16.34
C ALA A 108 -4.89 3.74 16.83
N ALA A 109 -5.69 4.69 16.33
CA ALA A 109 -5.60 6.09 16.72
C ALA A 109 -5.93 6.31 18.22
N LEU A 110 -7.00 5.68 18.71
CA LEU A 110 -7.37 5.76 20.14
C LEU A 110 -6.30 5.10 21.02
N SER A 111 -5.77 3.95 20.61
CA SER A 111 -4.71 3.26 21.34
C SER A 111 -3.41 4.05 21.36
N ALA A 112 -3.05 4.72 20.28
CA ALA A 112 -1.89 5.58 20.20
C ALA A 112 -2.04 6.81 21.12
N ALA A 113 -3.21 7.44 21.16
CA ALA A 113 -3.49 8.56 22.06
C ALA A 113 -3.34 8.13 23.52
N GLU A 114 -3.95 6.99 23.89
CA GLU A 114 -3.84 6.46 25.25
C GLU A 114 -2.40 6.08 25.63
N TYR A 115 -1.63 5.53 24.68
CA TYR A 115 -0.21 5.25 24.88
C TYR A 115 0.58 6.52 25.17
N LEU A 116 0.33 7.60 24.42
CA LEU A 116 0.99 8.89 24.65
C LEU A 116 0.65 9.50 26.01
N ASP A 117 -0.61 9.36 26.47
CA ASP A 117 -1.04 9.86 27.78
C ASP A 117 -0.35 9.13 28.94
N GLN A 118 0.06 7.89 28.72
CA GLN A 118 0.77 7.07 29.73
C GLN A 118 2.28 7.32 29.76
N LEU A 119 2.83 8.01 28.76
CA LEU A 119 4.24 8.36 28.76
C LEU A 119 4.53 9.42 29.84
N PRO A 120 5.67 9.30 30.54
CA PRO A 120 6.08 10.34 31.49
C PRO A 120 6.20 11.67 30.75
N LYS A 121 5.44 12.66 31.19
CA LYS A 121 5.54 14.03 30.67
C LYS A 121 6.97 14.51 30.93
N LYS A 122 7.71 14.79 29.85
CA LYS A 122 8.99 15.51 29.99
C LYS A 122 8.65 16.87 30.58
N ASP A 123 9.16 17.15 31.78
CA ASP A 123 9.19 18.51 32.29
C ASP A 123 9.93 19.35 31.25
N THR A 124 9.19 20.18 30.53
CA THR A 124 9.76 21.28 29.77
C THR A 124 10.22 22.30 30.79
N ALA A 125 11.42 22.12 31.35
CA ALA A 125 12.13 23.19 32.04
C ALA A 125 12.42 24.25 30.95
N GLU A 126 11.83 25.45 31.16
CA GLU A 126 12.14 26.68 30.46
C GLU A 126 13.63 27.03 30.54
#